data_af27de50596093ae30aaa994c590037f
#
_entry.id   af27de50596093ae30aaa994c590037f
#
_cell.length_a   1.000
_cell.length_b   1.000
_cell.length_c   1.000
_cell.angle_alpha   90.00
_cell.angle_beta   90.00
_cell.angle_gamma   90.00
#
_symmetry.space_group_name_H-M   'P 1'
#
loop_
_entity.id
_entity.type
_entity.pdbx_description
1 polymer ?
#
loop_
_entity_poly.entity_id
_entity_poly.type
_entity_poly.pdbx_seq_one_letter_code
_entity_poly.pdbx_strand_id
1 'polypeptide(L)'
;MNIPKTMLAAILVELRQPLVVDEVELPTSLAAGQVLVKLAYSGICGSQLGEIDGAKGEDKFLPHLLGHEGSGEVAAVGPGVRHVREGDTVVLHWRKGLGIEADPPRYLWRGKPVNAGWVTTFNQYAIVAENRVTRIEAGSDLKVAALYGCAVTTGFGVVVNNAKLKIGESIVVYGAGGIGLNIVQAAALTSASPIIAVDLFDEKLELARRMGATHLINAAKCDAREQIQTILGGAGVDVFAENTGLPAIIELGYGVTKPQGRVILIGVPKKGQTSNLFTLPIHFGKQLIGSHGGDAVPNEDIPRYMRLFKARSIDLGTLITHTVGLKDVNSAIADIRSGKTAGRCVIELPA
;
A
#
# COMPACT_ATOMS: atom_id res chain seq x y z
N MET A 1 -25.46 18.92 10.25
CA MET A 1 -24.46 17.81 10.10
C MET A 1 -25.21 16.51 10.35
N ASN A 2 -25.33 15.64 9.34
CA ASN A 2 -26.08 14.40 9.46
C ASN A 2 -25.10 13.22 9.48
N ILE A 3 -24.57 12.89 10.67
CA ILE A 3 -23.71 11.72 10.85
C ILE A 3 -24.63 10.50 10.94
N PRO A 4 -24.42 9.43 10.16
CA PRO A 4 -25.18 8.20 10.28
C PRO A 4 -25.00 7.59 11.68
N LYS A 5 -26.05 6.96 12.22
CA LYS A 5 -25.98 6.33 13.55
C LYS A 5 -25.09 5.09 13.53
N THR A 6 -25.19 4.28 12.47
CA THR A 6 -24.46 3.03 12.29
C THR A 6 -23.84 2.94 10.90
N MET A 7 -22.86 2.09 10.75
CA MET A 7 -22.25 1.71 9.47
C MET A 7 -21.89 0.24 9.50
N LEU A 8 -21.88 -0.41 8.35
CA LEU A 8 -21.30 -1.75 8.20
C LEU A 8 -19.77 -1.62 8.17
N ALA A 9 -19.08 -2.46 8.94
CA ALA A 9 -17.62 -2.50 9.01
C ALA A 9 -17.10 -3.94 9.16
N ALA A 10 -15.87 -4.19 8.69
CA ALA A 10 -15.15 -5.42 8.95
C ALA A 10 -14.22 -5.23 10.15
N ILE A 11 -14.39 -6.05 11.17
CA ILE A 11 -13.78 -5.92 12.50
C ILE A 11 -12.81 -7.07 12.71
N LEU A 12 -11.57 -6.78 13.07
CA LEU A 12 -10.63 -7.77 13.59
C LEU A 12 -10.88 -7.92 15.09
N VAL A 13 -11.47 -9.06 15.46
CA VAL A 13 -11.83 -9.37 16.87
C VAL A 13 -10.72 -10.19 17.52
N GLU A 14 -10.13 -11.10 16.76
CA GLU A 14 -9.09 -12.02 17.22
C GLU A 14 -8.08 -12.26 16.10
N LEU A 15 -6.79 -12.32 16.44
CA LEU A 15 -5.73 -12.59 15.47
C LEU A 15 -5.92 -13.98 14.84
N ARG A 16 -5.62 -14.09 13.55
CA ARG A 16 -5.69 -15.32 12.74
C ARG A 16 -7.11 -15.89 12.55
N GLN A 17 -8.13 -15.12 12.93
CA GLN A 17 -9.53 -15.45 12.68
C GLN A 17 -10.10 -14.60 11.53
N PRO A 18 -11.17 -15.06 10.88
CA PRO A 18 -11.89 -14.25 9.90
C PRO A 18 -12.39 -12.94 10.52
N LEU A 19 -12.43 -11.87 9.72
CA LEU A 19 -13.02 -10.61 10.12
C LEU A 19 -14.52 -10.78 10.36
N VAL A 20 -15.05 -10.14 11.39
CA VAL A 20 -16.48 -10.07 11.65
C VAL A 20 -17.04 -8.84 10.92
N VAL A 21 -17.96 -9.06 9.99
CA VAL A 21 -18.66 -7.97 9.28
C VAL A 21 -19.97 -7.70 10.00
N ASP A 22 -20.08 -6.55 10.66
CA ASP A 22 -21.21 -6.21 11.52
C ASP A 22 -21.46 -4.70 11.55
N GLU A 23 -22.57 -4.27 12.13
CA GLU A 23 -22.88 -2.85 12.35
C GLU A 23 -22.06 -2.26 13.51
N VAL A 24 -21.52 -1.10 13.28
CA VAL A 24 -20.73 -0.30 14.23
C VAL A 24 -21.39 1.06 14.39
N GLU A 25 -21.57 1.53 15.63
CA GLU A 25 -22.13 2.83 15.94
C GLU A 25 -21.07 3.94 15.80
N LEU A 26 -21.46 5.04 15.13
CA LEU A 26 -20.61 6.21 14.98
C LEU A 26 -20.84 7.22 16.14
N PRO A 27 -19.83 8.06 16.44
CA PRO A 27 -20.02 9.17 17.36
C PRO A 27 -21.05 10.17 16.79
N THR A 28 -21.79 10.85 17.67
CA THR A 28 -22.84 11.79 17.29
C THR A 28 -22.32 13.16 16.80
N SER A 29 -21.02 13.42 16.98
CA SER A 29 -20.36 14.68 16.57
C SER A 29 -18.91 14.42 16.19
N LEU A 30 -18.36 15.28 15.35
CA LEU A 30 -16.95 15.27 14.99
C LEU A 30 -16.14 16.18 15.93
N ALA A 31 -14.99 15.72 16.37
CA ALA A 31 -14.02 16.52 17.10
C ALA A 31 -13.28 17.49 16.15
N ALA A 32 -12.55 18.44 16.74
CA ALA A 32 -11.71 19.36 15.97
C ALA A 32 -10.72 18.61 15.09
N GLY A 33 -10.61 19.01 13.82
CA GLY A 33 -9.72 18.40 12.82
C GLY A 33 -10.20 17.07 12.25
N GLN A 34 -11.35 16.54 12.68
CA GLN A 34 -11.88 15.29 12.11
C GLN A 34 -12.70 15.55 10.85
N VAL A 35 -12.65 14.61 9.92
CA VAL A 35 -13.39 14.58 8.66
C VAL A 35 -14.14 13.25 8.58
N LEU A 36 -15.44 13.30 8.32
CA LEU A 36 -16.25 12.13 8.00
C LEU A 36 -16.26 11.94 6.48
N VAL A 37 -15.82 10.79 6.03
CA VAL A 37 -15.82 10.42 4.61
C VAL A 37 -16.77 9.25 4.39
N LYS A 38 -17.71 9.38 3.46
CA LYS A 38 -18.47 8.27 2.90
C LYS A 38 -17.57 7.56 1.90
N LEU A 39 -17.16 6.35 2.20
CA LEU A 39 -16.26 5.57 1.37
C LEU A 39 -17.01 4.94 0.20
N ALA A 40 -16.40 4.96 -0.98
CA ALA A 40 -16.85 4.25 -2.15
C ALA A 40 -16.03 2.99 -2.41
N TYR A 41 -14.71 3.09 -2.24
CA TYR A 41 -13.79 1.98 -2.48
C TYR A 41 -12.66 1.94 -1.45
N SER A 42 -12.18 0.72 -1.17
CA SER A 42 -11.01 0.47 -0.34
C SER A 42 -10.14 -0.62 -0.93
N GLY A 43 -8.83 -0.39 -1.02
CA GLY A 43 -7.88 -1.42 -1.45
C GLY A 43 -7.54 -2.39 -0.32
N ILE A 44 -7.29 -3.66 -0.66
CA ILE A 44 -6.74 -4.65 0.27
C ILE A 44 -5.23 -4.73 0.08
N CYS A 45 -4.48 -4.38 1.10
CA CYS A 45 -3.02 -4.39 1.10
C CYS A 45 -2.47 -5.60 1.89
N GLY A 46 -1.29 -6.09 1.53
CA GLY A 46 -0.60 -7.16 2.26
C GLY A 46 -0.35 -6.86 3.74
N SER A 47 -0.30 -5.58 4.13
CA SER A 47 -0.15 -5.18 5.53
C SER A 47 -1.37 -5.55 6.38
N GLN A 48 -2.62 -5.52 5.83
CA GLN A 48 -3.79 -6.01 6.53
C GLN A 48 -3.72 -7.52 6.80
N LEU A 49 -3.18 -8.27 5.85
CA LEU A 49 -2.94 -9.70 6.06
C LEU A 49 -1.95 -9.90 7.22
N GLY A 50 -0.89 -9.11 7.24
CA GLY A 50 0.09 -9.11 8.34
C GLY A 50 -0.52 -8.71 9.69
N GLU A 51 -1.45 -7.76 9.72
CA GLU A 51 -2.20 -7.38 10.94
C GLU A 51 -3.07 -8.54 11.42
N ILE A 52 -3.87 -9.12 10.55
CA ILE A 52 -4.73 -10.28 10.86
C ILE A 52 -3.90 -11.45 11.37
N ASP A 53 -2.73 -11.69 10.78
CA ASP A 53 -1.84 -12.81 11.15
C ASP A 53 -1.01 -12.55 12.40
N GLY A 54 -1.05 -11.33 12.95
CA GLY A 54 -0.24 -10.95 14.11
C GLY A 54 1.26 -10.88 13.79
N ALA A 55 1.64 -10.49 12.57
CA ALA A 55 3.05 -10.43 12.13
C ALA A 55 3.91 -9.52 13.01
N LYS A 56 3.31 -8.49 13.61
CA LYS A 56 3.97 -7.53 14.54
C LYS A 56 3.97 -8.00 15.99
N GLY A 57 3.40 -9.17 16.29
CA GLY A 57 3.25 -9.74 17.64
C GLY A 57 1.84 -9.51 18.21
N GLU A 58 1.74 -9.48 19.56
CA GLU A 58 0.48 -9.26 20.27
C GLU A 58 -0.15 -7.90 19.88
N ASP A 59 -1.46 -7.93 19.60
CA ASP A 59 -2.22 -6.73 19.27
C ASP A 59 -3.03 -6.25 20.48
N LYS A 60 -2.63 -5.11 21.01
CA LYS A 60 -3.24 -4.50 22.21
C LYS A 60 -4.52 -3.72 21.88
N PHE A 61 -4.85 -3.57 20.60
CA PHE A 61 -5.95 -2.71 20.13
C PHE A 61 -7.21 -3.50 19.76
N LEU A 62 -7.18 -4.83 19.88
CA LEU A 62 -8.34 -5.68 19.60
C LEU A 62 -9.52 -5.37 20.54
N PRO A 63 -10.78 -5.34 20.03
CA PRO A 63 -11.13 -5.40 18.61
C PRO A 63 -10.89 -4.06 17.92
N HIS A 64 -10.53 -4.09 16.62
CA HIS A 64 -10.36 -2.86 15.85
C HIS A 64 -10.79 -2.99 14.38
N LEU A 65 -11.04 -1.86 13.74
CA LEU A 65 -11.30 -1.74 12.31
C LEU A 65 -9.99 -1.81 11.51
N LEU A 66 -10.09 -2.08 10.22
CA LEU A 66 -8.97 -2.29 9.30
C LEU A 66 -9.07 -1.41 8.05
N GLY A 67 -8.02 -1.50 7.21
CA GLY A 67 -7.91 -0.77 5.96
C GLY A 67 -7.19 0.56 6.12
N HIS A 68 -6.46 1.01 5.08
CA HIS A 68 -5.69 2.25 5.14
C HIS A 68 -5.51 2.95 3.79
N GLU A 69 -6.17 2.48 2.77
CA GLU A 69 -6.22 3.10 1.44
C GLU A 69 -7.66 3.07 0.93
N GLY A 70 -8.21 4.22 0.64
CA GLY A 70 -9.60 4.31 0.19
C GLY A 70 -9.89 5.61 -0.54
N SER A 71 -11.07 5.69 -1.10
CA SER A 71 -11.59 6.86 -1.79
C SER A 71 -13.08 7.05 -1.48
N GLY A 72 -13.53 8.27 -1.54
CA GLY A 72 -14.91 8.59 -1.26
C GLY A 72 -15.21 10.07 -1.33
N GLU A 73 -16.28 10.46 -0.68
CA GLU A 73 -16.77 11.85 -0.61
C GLU A 73 -16.82 12.31 0.85
N VAL A 74 -16.41 13.54 1.10
CA VAL A 74 -16.52 14.17 2.41
C VAL A 74 -17.98 14.39 2.74
N ALA A 75 -18.49 13.69 3.75
CA ALA A 75 -19.88 13.80 4.22
C ALA A 75 -20.06 14.88 5.28
N ALA A 76 -19.03 15.17 6.09
CA ALA A 76 -19.04 16.24 7.07
C ALA A 76 -17.61 16.57 7.52
N VAL A 77 -17.42 17.77 8.08
CA VAL A 77 -16.15 18.25 8.64
C VAL A 77 -16.33 18.75 10.06
N GLY A 78 -15.37 18.44 10.92
CA GLY A 78 -15.29 18.93 12.28
C GLY A 78 -14.73 20.36 12.36
N PRO A 79 -14.77 20.98 13.56
CA PRO A 79 -14.22 22.32 13.76
C PRO A 79 -12.74 22.39 13.37
N GLY A 80 -12.34 23.52 12.74
CA GLY A 80 -10.94 23.81 12.38
C GLY A 80 -10.45 23.19 11.08
N VAL A 81 -11.18 22.27 10.46
CA VAL A 81 -10.87 21.72 9.12
C VAL A 81 -10.90 22.83 8.07
N ARG A 82 -9.89 22.90 7.19
CA ARG A 82 -9.73 24.00 6.22
C ARG A 82 -9.41 23.53 4.79
N HIS A 83 -8.82 22.34 4.61
CA HIS A 83 -8.31 21.88 3.32
C HIS A 83 -9.31 21.04 2.52
N VAL A 84 -10.36 20.56 3.19
CA VAL A 84 -11.47 19.84 2.58
C VAL A 84 -12.80 20.36 3.11
N ARG A 85 -13.87 20.16 2.35
CA ARG A 85 -15.24 20.54 2.70
C ARG A 85 -16.22 19.45 2.29
N GLU A 86 -17.42 19.51 2.82
CA GLU A 86 -18.53 18.62 2.44
C GLU A 86 -18.73 18.62 0.90
N GLY A 87 -18.90 17.44 0.32
CA GLY A 87 -18.99 17.20 -1.12
C GLY A 87 -17.65 17.08 -1.87
N ASP A 88 -16.52 17.31 -1.21
CA ASP A 88 -15.21 17.09 -1.87
C ASP A 88 -14.94 15.61 -2.08
N THR A 89 -14.45 15.27 -3.27
CA THR A 89 -13.93 13.94 -3.61
C THR A 89 -12.52 13.79 -3.05
N VAL A 90 -12.26 12.70 -2.30
CA VAL A 90 -11.01 12.53 -1.57
C VAL A 90 -10.44 11.11 -1.66
N VAL A 91 -9.11 11.04 -1.50
CA VAL A 91 -8.37 9.81 -1.21
C VAL A 91 -7.99 9.80 0.26
N LEU A 92 -8.24 8.68 0.95
CA LEU A 92 -7.75 8.42 2.30
C LEU A 92 -6.41 7.70 2.26
N HIS A 93 -5.47 8.15 3.10
CA HIS A 93 -4.11 7.62 3.12
C HIS A 93 -3.55 7.55 4.54
N TRP A 94 -2.73 6.55 4.80
CA TRP A 94 -2.16 6.31 6.13
C TRP A 94 -0.97 7.22 6.47
N ARG A 95 -0.23 7.71 5.46
CA ARG A 95 0.81 8.72 5.64
C ARG A 95 0.19 10.07 5.96
N LYS A 96 0.87 10.87 6.78
CA LYS A 96 0.42 12.25 7.05
C LYS A 96 0.61 13.13 5.81
N GLY A 97 -0.42 13.88 5.49
CA GLY A 97 -0.41 14.95 4.50
C GLY A 97 -0.62 16.32 5.13
N LEU A 98 -1.26 17.21 4.39
CA LEU A 98 -1.58 18.58 4.83
C LEU A 98 -2.82 18.58 5.74
N GLY A 99 -2.85 19.44 6.74
CA GLY A 99 -3.98 19.66 7.61
C GLY A 99 -3.72 19.32 9.08
N ILE A 100 -4.78 19.39 9.88
CA ILE A 100 -4.75 19.19 11.33
C ILE A 100 -4.67 17.70 11.65
N GLU A 101 -3.83 17.32 12.60
CA GLU A 101 -3.93 15.99 13.24
C GLU A 101 -5.09 15.98 14.24
N ALA A 102 -5.80 14.88 14.33
CA ALA A 102 -6.87 14.66 15.30
C ALA A 102 -6.78 13.23 15.84
N ASP A 103 -7.27 13.05 17.06
CA ASP A 103 -7.33 11.71 17.65
C ASP A 103 -8.24 10.79 16.84
N PRO A 104 -7.93 9.46 16.79
CA PRO A 104 -8.84 8.49 16.21
C PRO A 104 -10.23 8.54 16.83
N PRO A 105 -11.29 8.27 16.03
CA PRO A 105 -12.64 8.26 16.55
C PRO A 105 -12.87 7.09 17.51
N ARG A 106 -13.87 7.23 18.36
CA ARG A 106 -14.35 6.16 19.22
C ARG A 106 -15.65 5.60 18.66
N TYR A 107 -15.58 4.41 18.12
CA TYR A 107 -16.75 3.67 17.67
C TYR A 107 -17.25 2.71 18.75
N LEU A 108 -18.52 2.27 18.66
CA LEU A 108 -19.05 1.22 19.51
C LEU A 108 -19.53 0.04 18.67
N TRP A 109 -19.23 -1.15 19.14
CA TRP A 109 -19.71 -2.40 18.58
C TRP A 109 -20.32 -3.24 19.69
N ARG A 110 -21.64 -3.50 19.55
CA ARG A 110 -22.41 -4.21 20.59
C ARG A 110 -22.28 -3.55 21.97
N GLY A 111 -22.32 -2.21 22.01
CA GLY A 111 -22.19 -1.40 23.22
C GLY A 111 -20.78 -1.38 23.84
N LYS A 112 -19.75 -1.92 23.19
CA LYS A 112 -18.36 -1.90 23.63
C LYS A 112 -17.47 -1.08 22.67
N PRO A 113 -16.43 -0.40 23.16
CA PRO A 113 -15.50 0.30 22.29
C PRO A 113 -14.84 -0.63 21.26
N VAL A 114 -14.75 -0.16 20.01
CA VAL A 114 -13.95 -0.75 18.95
C VAL A 114 -12.98 0.30 18.45
N ASN A 115 -11.70 -0.05 18.34
CA ASN A 115 -10.65 0.86 17.93
C ASN A 115 -10.66 1.08 16.42
N ALA A 116 -10.29 2.28 15.98
CA ALA A 116 -10.25 2.62 14.56
C ALA A 116 -8.84 2.87 14.02
N GLY A 117 -7.83 3.09 14.87
CA GLY A 117 -6.53 3.59 14.41
C GLY A 117 -6.65 4.98 13.75
N TRP A 118 -5.58 5.39 13.05
CA TRP A 118 -5.53 6.70 12.37
C TRP A 118 -6.35 6.77 11.08
N VAL A 119 -6.47 5.65 10.38
CA VAL A 119 -7.26 5.47 9.17
C VAL A 119 -7.81 4.06 9.15
N THR A 120 -9.11 3.92 8.87
CA THR A 120 -9.75 2.64 8.58
C THR A 120 -10.65 2.79 7.38
N THR A 121 -10.62 1.81 6.46
CA THR A 121 -11.33 1.90 5.20
C THR A 121 -12.14 0.64 4.83
N PHE A 122 -12.12 -0.41 5.68
CA PHE A 122 -13.00 -1.58 5.51
C PHE A 122 -14.35 -1.33 6.19
N ASN A 123 -14.92 -0.17 5.97
CA ASN A 123 -16.15 0.34 6.57
C ASN A 123 -16.82 1.34 5.62
N GLN A 124 -18.14 1.54 5.74
CA GLN A 124 -18.89 2.43 4.85
C GLN A 124 -18.55 3.91 5.08
N TYR A 125 -18.22 4.30 6.29
CA TYR A 125 -17.83 5.66 6.67
C TYR A 125 -16.54 5.63 7.47
N ALA A 126 -15.63 6.53 7.19
CA ALA A 126 -14.40 6.72 7.96
C ALA A 126 -14.40 8.11 8.60
N ILE A 127 -14.11 8.17 9.90
CA ILE A 127 -13.74 9.42 10.56
C ILE A 127 -12.24 9.42 10.71
N VAL A 128 -11.57 10.38 10.09
CA VAL A 128 -10.11 10.48 10.06
C VAL A 128 -9.68 11.92 10.33
N ALA A 129 -8.42 12.13 10.67
CA ALA A 129 -7.88 13.48 10.76
C ALA A 129 -7.80 14.13 9.36
N GLU A 130 -7.89 15.47 9.30
CA GLU A 130 -7.78 16.23 8.04
C GLU A 130 -6.52 15.88 7.26
N ASN A 131 -5.40 15.66 7.94
CA ASN A 131 -4.12 15.30 7.31
C ASN A 131 -4.05 13.83 6.84
N ARG A 132 -5.16 13.11 6.85
CA ARG A 132 -5.29 11.74 6.31
C ARG A 132 -6.17 11.69 5.07
N VAL A 133 -6.57 12.84 4.55
CA VAL A 133 -7.32 12.95 3.31
C VAL A 133 -6.63 13.93 2.35
N THR A 134 -6.69 13.60 1.08
CA THR A 134 -6.25 14.48 0.00
C THR A 134 -7.38 14.67 -0.98
N ARG A 135 -7.77 15.92 -1.22
CA ARG A 135 -8.78 16.27 -2.22
C ARG A 135 -8.25 15.97 -3.62
N ILE A 136 -9.09 15.39 -4.47
CA ILE A 136 -8.83 15.10 -5.86
C ILE A 136 -9.87 15.76 -6.76
N GLU A 137 -9.66 15.75 -8.07
CA GLU A 137 -10.56 16.32 -9.06
C GLU A 137 -11.94 15.64 -8.98
N ALA A 138 -13.02 16.42 -8.96
CA ALA A 138 -14.38 15.88 -8.98
C ALA A 138 -14.61 15.07 -10.27
N GLY A 139 -15.33 13.95 -10.17
CA GLY A 139 -15.54 13.01 -11.27
C GLY A 139 -14.37 12.07 -11.54
N SER A 140 -13.31 12.08 -10.71
CA SER A 140 -12.26 11.05 -10.77
C SER A 140 -12.86 9.67 -10.54
N ASP A 141 -12.30 8.66 -11.21
CA ASP A 141 -12.65 7.26 -10.94
C ASP A 141 -12.23 6.87 -9.51
N LEU A 142 -13.20 6.77 -8.61
CA LEU A 142 -12.98 6.48 -7.19
C LEU A 142 -12.37 5.09 -6.99
N LYS A 143 -12.67 4.12 -7.84
CA LYS A 143 -12.12 2.78 -7.74
C LYS A 143 -10.61 2.77 -7.94
N VAL A 144 -10.14 3.48 -8.95
CA VAL A 144 -8.72 3.70 -9.22
C VAL A 144 -8.11 4.61 -8.16
N ALA A 145 -8.84 5.65 -7.75
CA ALA A 145 -8.36 6.64 -6.77
C ALA A 145 -7.99 6.01 -5.42
N ALA A 146 -8.68 4.95 -4.99
CA ALA A 146 -8.36 4.25 -3.75
C ALA A 146 -6.90 3.77 -3.69
N LEU A 147 -6.31 3.36 -4.83
CA LEU A 147 -4.94 2.83 -4.88
C LEU A 147 -3.87 3.87 -4.54
N TYR A 148 -4.17 5.16 -4.69
CA TYR A 148 -3.23 6.23 -4.33
C TYR A 148 -3.04 6.38 -2.82
N GLY A 149 -3.96 5.85 -2.01
CA GLY A 149 -3.85 5.90 -0.54
C GLY A 149 -2.66 5.12 0.03
N CYS A 150 -2.16 4.12 -0.72
CA CYS A 150 -1.01 3.31 -0.30
C CYS A 150 -0.17 2.83 -1.48
N ALA A 151 -0.74 1.95 -2.34
CA ALA A 151 0.05 1.18 -3.32
C ALA A 151 0.81 2.05 -4.31
N VAL A 152 0.15 3.06 -4.90
CA VAL A 152 0.74 3.96 -5.91
C VAL A 152 1.78 4.86 -5.26
N THR A 153 1.39 5.59 -4.20
CA THR A 153 2.29 6.54 -3.53
C THR A 153 3.52 5.85 -2.95
N THR A 154 3.36 4.64 -2.37
CA THR A 154 4.48 3.84 -1.88
C THR A 154 5.39 3.40 -3.02
N GLY A 155 4.85 2.78 -4.07
CA GLY A 155 5.66 2.24 -5.17
C GLY A 155 6.45 3.32 -5.91
N PHE A 156 5.81 4.44 -6.22
CA PHE A 156 6.47 5.59 -6.87
C PHE A 156 7.47 6.26 -5.92
N GLY A 157 7.12 6.43 -4.66
CA GLY A 157 8.01 7.01 -3.66
C GLY A 157 9.28 6.15 -3.43
N VAL A 158 9.16 4.82 -3.47
CA VAL A 158 10.34 3.93 -3.41
C VAL A 158 11.34 4.27 -4.51
N VAL A 159 10.86 4.47 -5.74
CA VAL A 159 11.73 4.79 -6.90
C VAL A 159 12.30 6.20 -6.80
N VAL A 160 11.45 7.19 -6.50
CA VAL A 160 11.80 8.62 -6.59
C VAL A 160 12.52 9.10 -5.31
N ASN A 161 11.98 8.75 -4.14
CA ASN A 161 12.45 9.30 -2.87
C ASN A 161 13.52 8.41 -2.21
N ASN A 162 13.27 7.08 -2.12
CA ASN A 162 14.18 6.19 -1.42
C ASN A 162 15.35 5.76 -2.31
N ALA A 163 15.07 5.17 -3.47
CA ALA A 163 16.10 4.72 -4.40
C ALA A 163 16.77 5.88 -5.14
N LYS A 164 16.05 6.98 -5.40
CA LYS A 164 16.51 8.08 -6.25
C LYS A 164 17.07 7.55 -7.55
N LEU A 165 16.26 6.68 -8.19
CA LEU A 165 16.63 5.92 -9.37
C LEU A 165 16.94 6.86 -10.53
N LYS A 166 18.09 6.65 -11.18
CA LYS A 166 18.56 7.46 -12.32
C LYS A 166 18.24 6.76 -13.63
N ILE A 167 18.12 7.54 -14.70
CA ILE A 167 17.96 7.04 -16.07
C ILE A 167 19.08 6.03 -16.38
N GLY A 168 18.70 4.85 -16.89
CA GLY A 168 19.62 3.79 -17.28
C GLY A 168 20.14 2.92 -16.14
N GLU A 169 19.85 3.22 -14.86
CA GLU A 169 20.16 2.31 -13.77
C GLU A 169 19.29 1.06 -13.82
N SER A 170 19.87 -0.07 -13.43
CA SER A 170 19.18 -1.34 -13.32
C SER A 170 18.42 -1.45 -12.00
N ILE A 171 17.26 -2.13 -12.04
CA ILE A 171 16.47 -2.39 -10.84
C ILE A 171 15.95 -3.84 -10.82
N VAL A 172 16.07 -4.49 -9.67
CA VAL A 172 15.37 -5.73 -9.34
C VAL A 172 14.22 -5.39 -8.41
N VAL A 173 13.01 -5.83 -8.75
CA VAL A 173 11.82 -5.75 -7.90
C VAL A 173 11.44 -7.15 -7.46
N TYR A 174 11.74 -7.50 -6.22
CA TYR A 174 11.45 -8.82 -5.67
C TYR A 174 10.13 -8.79 -4.90
N GLY A 175 9.12 -9.50 -5.45
CA GLY A 175 7.72 -9.46 -5.05
C GLY A 175 6.90 -8.54 -5.95
N ALA A 176 6.20 -9.10 -6.95
CA ALA A 176 5.33 -8.40 -7.89
C ALA A 176 3.88 -8.30 -7.38
N GLY A 177 3.69 -7.99 -6.09
CA GLY A 177 2.41 -7.62 -5.53
C GLY A 177 2.03 -6.17 -5.87
N GLY A 178 0.95 -5.66 -5.27
CA GLY A 178 0.44 -4.32 -5.59
C GLY A 178 1.47 -3.19 -5.49
N ILE A 179 2.36 -3.19 -4.49
CA ILE A 179 3.44 -2.20 -4.37
C ILE A 179 4.52 -2.48 -5.43
N GLY A 180 4.95 -3.74 -5.58
CA GLY A 180 6.00 -4.11 -6.54
C GLY A 180 5.64 -3.75 -7.99
N LEU A 181 4.38 -3.94 -8.40
CA LEU A 181 3.88 -3.54 -9.72
C LEU A 181 3.97 -2.03 -9.93
N ASN A 182 3.66 -1.23 -8.90
CA ASN A 182 3.82 0.23 -8.96
C ASN A 182 5.30 0.66 -8.98
N ILE A 183 6.20 -0.09 -8.31
CA ILE A 183 7.66 0.13 -8.42
C ILE A 183 8.14 -0.15 -9.85
N VAL A 184 7.70 -1.27 -10.46
CA VAL A 184 8.03 -1.60 -11.87
C VAL A 184 7.57 -0.48 -12.80
N GLN A 185 6.33 0.00 -12.65
CA GLN A 185 5.77 1.07 -13.46
C GLN A 185 6.54 2.40 -13.28
N ALA A 186 6.86 2.77 -12.05
CA ALA A 186 7.65 3.95 -11.75
C ALA A 186 9.07 3.85 -12.33
N ALA A 187 9.70 2.68 -12.24
CA ALA A 187 11.02 2.42 -12.83
C ALA A 187 10.99 2.54 -14.36
N ALA A 188 9.94 2.03 -15.01
CA ALA A 188 9.77 2.18 -16.46
C ALA A 188 9.60 3.65 -16.85
N LEU A 189 8.83 4.43 -16.10
CA LEU A 189 8.65 5.88 -16.32
C LEU A 189 9.94 6.69 -16.07
N THR A 190 10.84 6.19 -15.24
CA THR A 190 12.18 6.77 -15.03
C THR A 190 13.23 6.24 -16.01
N SER A 191 12.84 5.43 -16.98
CA SER A 191 13.75 4.83 -17.97
C SER A 191 14.87 4.00 -17.35
N ALA A 192 14.56 3.21 -16.33
CA ALA A 192 15.47 2.21 -15.78
C ALA A 192 15.72 1.08 -16.79
N SER A 193 16.91 0.49 -16.79
CA SER A 193 17.26 -0.63 -17.69
C SER A 193 18.44 -1.44 -17.14
N PRO A 194 18.29 -2.78 -17.03
CA PRO A 194 17.04 -3.54 -17.11
C PRO A 194 16.14 -3.36 -15.89
N ILE A 195 14.84 -3.66 -16.06
CA ILE A 195 13.85 -3.77 -14.97
C ILE A 195 13.54 -5.26 -14.83
N ILE A 196 13.96 -5.86 -13.72
CA ILE A 196 13.83 -7.30 -13.45
C ILE A 196 12.77 -7.49 -12.39
N ALA A 197 11.65 -8.13 -12.74
CA ALA A 197 10.61 -8.50 -11.78
C ALA A 197 10.78 -9.96 -11.36
N VAL A 198 10.73 -10.23 -10.05
CA VAL A 198 10.85 -11.56 -9.46
C VAL A 198 9.61 -11.85 -8.62
N ASP A 199 8.95 -12.99 -8.86
CA ASP A 199 7.83 -13.48 -8.03
C ASP A 199 7.75 -15.01 -8.14
N LEU A 200 6.86 -15.63 -7.38
CA LEU A 200 6.59 -17.08 -7.42
C LEU A 200 5.50 -17.44 -8.43
N PHE A 201 4.69 -16.48 -8.88
CA PHE A 201 3.49 -16.69 -9.69
C PHE A 201 3.61 -16.04 -11.07
N ASP A 202 3.39 -16.81 -12.12
CA ASP A 202 3.51 -16.35 -13.52
C ASP A 202 2.51 -15.24 -13.84
N GLU A 203 1.28 -15.29 -13.29
CA GLU A 203 0.25 -14.28 -13.53
C GLU A 203 0.69 -12.90 -13.00
N LYS A 204 1.38 -12.85 -11.86
CA LYS A 204 1.95 -11.61 -11.32
C LYS A 204 3.09 -11.09 -12.17
N LEU A 205 3.92 -11.98 -12.67
CA LEU A 205 5.03 -11.63 -13.57
C LEU A 205 4.53 -11.11 -14.91
N GLU A 206 3.46 -11.68 -15.46
CA GLU A 206 2.85 -11.18 -16.69
C GLU A 206 2.25 -9.76 -16.49
N LEU A 207 1.66 -9.51 -15.33
CA LEU A 207 1.20 -8.17 -14.99
C LEU A 207 2.39 -7.20 -14.83
N ALA A 208 3.51 -7.65 -14.24
CA ALA A 208 4.73 -6.85 -14.16
C ALA A 208 5.30 -6.51 -15.55
N ARG A 209 5.22 -7.44 -16.52
CA ARG A 209 5.57 -7.17 -17.92
C ARG A 209 4.75 -6.02 -18.50
N ARG A 210 3.43 -6.05 -18.28
CA ARG A 210 2.52 -4.97 -18.75
C ARG A 210 2.85 -3.63 -18.09
N MET A 211 3.36 -3.66 -16.85
CA MET A 211 3.79 -2.44 -16.14
C MET A 211 5.19 -1.96 -16.57
N GLY A 212 5.91 -2.69 -17.43
CA GLY A 212 7.18 -2.27 -17.99
C GLY A 212 8.41 -3.07 -17.53
N ALA A 213 8.23 -4.22 -16.85
CA ALA A 213 9.34 -5.11 -16.58
C ALA A 213 9.95 -5.66 -17.89
N THR A 214 11.26 -5.57 -18.02
CA THR A 214 12.00 -6.06 -19.20
C THR A 214 12.39 -7.53 -19.07
N HIS A 215 12.54 -8.02 -17.84
CA HIS A 215 12.89 -9.41 -17.52
C HIS A 215 12.01 -9.92 -16.39
N LEU A 216 11.63 -11.19 -16.49
CA LEU A 216 10.76 -11.86 -15.53
C LEU A 216 11.48 -13.10 -15.00
N ILE A 217 11.48 -13.28 -13.68
CA ILE A 217 12.08 -14.45 -13.03
C ILE A 217 11.01 -15.08 -12.12
N ASN A 218 10.64 -16.32 -12.43
CA ASN A 218 9.80 -17.12 -11.54
C ASN A 218 10.69 -17.89 -10.56
N ALA A 219 10.80 -17.39 -9.33
CA ALA A 219 11.66 -17.97 -8.29
C ALA A 219 11.14 -19.31 -7.73
N ALA A 220 9.94 -19.77 -8.12
CA ALA A 220 9.48 -21.12 -7.85
C ALA A 220 10.05 -22.15 -8.86
N LYS A 221 10.57 -21.68 -10.01
CA LYS A 221 11.02 -22.54 -11.12
C LYS A 221 12.54 -22.53 -11.34
N CYS A 222 13.25 -21.53 -10.80
CA CYS A 222 14.70 -21.37 -10.99
C CYS A 222 15.34 -20.64 -9.81
N ASP A 223 16.68 -20.69 -9.73
CA ASP A 223 17.44 -19.89 -8.78
C ASP A 223 17.43 -18.42 -9.22
N ALA A 224 16.76 -17.57 -8.43
CA ALA A 224 16.63 -16.16 -8.73
C ALA A 224 18.00 -15.43 -8.73
N ARG A 225 18.95 -15.83 -7.86
CA ARG A 225 20.29 -15.24 -7.79
C ARG A 225 21.04 -15.45 -9.09
N GLU A 226 21.09 -16.70 -9.56
CA GLU A 226 21.77 -17.06 -10.80
C GLU A 226 21.18 -16.35 -12.02
N GLN A 227 19.85 -16.29 -12.09
CA GLN A 227 19.16 -15.59 -13.18
C GLN A 227 19.43 -14.09 -13.17
N ILE A 228 19.37 -13.42 -12.01
CA ILE A 228 19.72 -12.01 -11.86
C ILE A 228 21.15 -11.76 -12.31
N GLN A 229 22.10 -12.58 -11.87
CA GLN A 229 23.51 -12.46 -12.23
C GLN A 229 23.74 -12.67 -13.73
N THR A 230 23.05 -13.63 -14.35
CA THR A 230 23.10 -13.87 -15.78
C THR A 230 22.60 -12.67 -16.59
N ILE A 231 21.41 -12.10 -16.23
CA ILE A 231 20.84 -10.93 -16.90
C ILE A 231 21.77 -9.72 -16.79
N LEU A 232 22.46 -9.56 -15.65
CA LEU A 232 23.33 -8.43 -15.39
C LEU A 232 24.79 -8.66 -15.77
N GLY A 233 25.11 -9.82 -16.40
CA GLY A 233 26.48 -10.16 -16.78
C GLY A 233 27.48 -10.17 -15.61
N GLY A 234 27.02 -10.49 -14.40
CA GLY A 234 27.82 -10.50 -13.17
C GLY A 234 28.11 -9.11 -12.55
N ALA A 235 27.69 -8.01 -13.18
CA ALA A 235 28.00 -6.64 -12.70
C ALA A 235 27.25 -6.24 -11.42
N GLY A 236 26.22 -6.98 -11.03
CA GLY A 236 25.30 -6.65 -9.94
C GLY A 236 24.26 -5.59 -10.35
N VAL A 237 23.23 -5.38 -9.50
CA VAL A 237 22.14 -4.44 -9.75
C VAL A 237 22.39 -3.09 -9.05
N ASP A 238 21.95 -1.99 -9.65
CA ASP A 238 22.04 -0.66 -9.03
C ASP A 238 21.07 -0.51 -7.87
N VAL A 239 19.82 -0.99 -8.04
CA VAL A 239 18.76 -0.94 -7.04
C VAL A 239 18.09 -2.30 -6.87
N PHE A 240 17.96 -2.75 -5.65
CA PHE A 240 17.16 -3.92 -5.29
C PHE A 240 16.00 -3.48 -4.39
N ALA A 241 14.77 -3.62 -4.87
CA ALA A 241 13.54 -3.30 -4.14
C ALA A 241 12.97 -4.60 -3.53
N GLU A 242 13.03 -4.71 -2.21
CA GLU A 242 12.61 -5.88 -1.44
C GLU A 242 11.20 -5.67 -0.89
N ASN A 243 10.19 -6.38 -1.44
CA ASN A 243 8.77 -6.23 -1.06
C ASN A 243 8.22 -7.40 -0.22
N THR A 244 9.03 -8.40 0.10
CA THR A 244 8.53 -9.62 0.77
C THR A 244 8.66 -9.58 2.29
N GLY A 245 9.64 -8.85 2.82
CA GLY A 245 10.01 -8.85 4.22
C GLY A 245 10.69 -10.15 4.69
N LEU A 246 11.15 -10.99 3.77
CA LEU A 246 11.79 -12.27 4.09
C LEU A 246 13.30 -12.05 4.28
N PRO A 247 13.91 -12.47 5.42
CA PRO A 247 15.33 -12.32 5.68
C PRO A 247 16.23 -12.86 4.55
N ALA A 248 15.91 -14.05 4.02
CA ALA A 248 16.67 -14.65 2.93
C ALA A 248 16.68 -13.81 1.64
N ILE A 249 15.58 -13.09 1.36
CA ILE A 249 15.48 -12.22 0.19
C ILE A 249 16.23 -10.91 0.42
N ILE A 250 16.23 -10.39 1.64
CA ILE A 250 17.06 -9.24 2.03
C ILE A 250 18.54 -9.58 1.83
N GLU A 251 18.99 -10.76 2.30
CA GLU A 251 20.37 -11.25 2.14
C GLU A 251 20.74 -11.48 0.67
N LEU A 252 19.80 -12.07 -0.11
CA LEU A 252 19.98 -12.23 -1.55
C LEU A 252 20.18 -10.88 -2.22
N GLY A 253 19.25 -9.93 -1.96
CA GLY A 253 19.26 -8.59 -2.53
C GLY A 253 20.54 -7.83 -2.21
N TYR A 254 20.98 -7.91 -0.94
CA TYR A 254 22.23 -7.32 -0.52
C TYR A 254 23.44 -7.94 -1.28
N GLY A 255 23.41 -9.26 -1.50
CA GLY A 255 24.48 -9.98 -2.20
C GLY A 255 24.59 -9.67 -3.69
N VAL A 256 23.47 -9.47 -4.39
CA VAL A 256 23.44 -9.19 -5.84
C VAL A 256 23.53 -7.70 -6.19
N THR A 257 23.48 -6.82 -5.21
CA THR A 257 23.59 -5.36 -5.42
C THR A 257 25.05 -4.96 -5.58
N LYS A 258 25.32 -4.03 -6.51
CA LYS A 258 26.65 -3.43 -6.76
C LYS A 258 27.30 -2.89 -5.47
N PRO A 259 28.64 -2.69 -5.43
CA PRO A 259 29.29 -2.10 -4.25
C PRO A 259 28.73 -0.76 -3.80
N GLN A 260 28.27 0.07 -4.74
CA GLN A 260 27.68 1.40 -4.45
C GLN A 260 26.17 1.42 -4.72
N GLY A 261 25.55 0.24 -4.86
CA GLY A 261 24.11 0.11 -5.09
C GLY A 261 23.29 0.24 -3.81
N ARG A 262 21.98 0.20 -3.98
CA ARG A 262 20.99 0.44 -2.92
C ARG A 262 20.03 -0.73 -2.79
N VAL A 263 19.87 -1.25 -1.58
CA VAL A 263 18.80 -2.20 -1.23
C VAL A 263 17.72 -1.42 -0.48
N ILE A 264 16.51 -1.42 -1.00
CA ILE A 264 15.38 -0.73 -0.39
C ILE A 264 14.48 -1.78 0.24
N LEU A 265 14.28 -1.68 1.56
CA LEU A 265 13.43 -2.59 2.33
C LEU A 265 12.02 -2.00 2.43
N ILE A 266 11.07 -2.63 1.76
CA ILE A 266 9.66 -2.23 1.71
C ILE A 266 8.80 -3.26 2.45
N GLY A 267 9.07 -4.54 2.24
CA GLY A 267 8.41 -5.63 2.95
C GLY A 267 8.67 -5.55 4.45
N VAL A 268 7.62 -5.79 5.24
CA VAL A 268 7.73 -5.75 6.71
C VAL A 268 8.04 -7.17 7.22
N PRO A 269 9.20 -7.41 7.84
CA PRO A 269 9.53 -8.72 8.39
C PRO A 269 8.64 -9.05 9.60
N LYS A 270 8.43 -10.34 9.85
CA LYS A 270 7.75 -10.78 11.06
C LYS A 270 8.62 -10.47 12.29
N LYS A 271 7.95 -10.11 13.39
CA LYS A 271 8.64 -9.82 14.66
C LYS A 271 9.61 -10.95 15.05
N GLY A 272 10.85 -10.57 15.36
CA GLY A 272 11.90 -11.50 15.78
C GLY A 272 12.70 -12.13 14.63
N GLN A 273 12.33 -11.91 13.38
CA GLN A 273 13.16 -12.33 12.25
C GLN A 273 14.34 -11.37 12.04
N THR A 274 15.50 -11.92 11.74
CA THR A 274 16.75 -11.19 11.53
C THR A 274 17.41 -11.60 10.22
N SER A 275 18.18 -10.70 9.59
CA SER A 275 19.01 -10.98 8.44
C SER A 275 20.50 -10.94 8.82
N ASN A 276 21.28 -11.84 8.25
CA ASN A 276 22.73 -11.91 8.42
C ASN A 276 23.43 -11.23 7.25
N LEU A 277 24.05 -10.08 7.49
CA LEU A 277 24.68 -9.27 6.45
C LEU A 277 26.16 -9.01 6.77
N PHE A 278 27.02 -9.21 5.76
CA PHE A 278 28.42 -8.77 5.82
C PHE A 278 28.49 -7.26 5.61
N THR A 279 28.79 -6.50 6.67
CA THR A 279 28.60 -5.05 6.70
C THR A 279 29.73 -4.23 6.09
N LEU A 280 30.93 -4.83 5.83
CA LEU A 280 32.07 -4.09 5.28
C LEU A 280 31.74 -3.32 3.96
N PRO A 281 30.93 -3.83 3.01
CA PRO A 281 30.57 -3.06 1.81
C PRO A 281 29.81 -1.78 2.08
N ILE A 282 29.12 -1.65 3.23
CA ILE A 282 28.41 -0.42 3.63
C ILE A 282 29.44 0.73 3.83
N HIS A 283 30.63 0.43 4.36
CA HIS A 283 31.69 1.42 4.54
C HIS A 283 32.23 1.95 3.20
N PHE A 284 32.01 1.23 2.10
CA PHE A 284 32.43 1.60 0.75
C PHE A 284 31.28 2.08 -0.14
N GLY A 285 30.14 2.40 0.45
CA GLY A 285 29.04 3.07 -0.24
C GLY A 285 27.83 2.23 -0.62
N LYS A 286 27.85 0.91 -0.34
CA LYS A 286 26.60 0.10 -0.45
C LYS A 286 25.60 0.58 0.57
N GLN A 287 24.32 0.70 0.17
CA GLN A 287 23.28 1.23 1.03
C GLN A 287 22.21 0.17 1.32
N LEU A 288 21.72 0.16 2.56
CA LEU A 288 20.55 -0.59 3.00
C LEU A 288 19.58 0.43 3.62
N ILE A 289 18.44 0.65 2.97
CA ILE A 289 17.53 1.75 3.28
C ILE A 289 16.14 1.19 3.55
N GLY A 290 15.53 1.53 4.68
CA GLY A 290 14.12 1.25 4.95
C GLY A 290 13.21 2.24 4.24
N SER A 291 12.10 1.76 3.68
CA SER A 291 11.06 2.60 3.08
C SER A 291 9.85 2.67 3.99
N HIS A 292 9.47 3.86 4.40
CA HIS A 292 8.23 4.09 5.15
C HIS A 292 7.16 4.68 4.21
N GLY A 293 6.49 3.79 3.43
CA GLY A 293 5.47 4.20 2.45
C GLY A 293 6.04 5.03 1.30
N GLY A 294 7.27 4.71 0.85
CA GLY A 294 7.96 5.45 -0.20
C GLY A 294 8.34 6.87 0.20
N ASP A 295 8.29 7.21 1.50
CA ASP A 295 8.43 8.57 2.01
C ASP A 295 7.57 9.59 1.25
N ALA A 296 6.39 9.14 0.83
CA ALA A 296 5.44 9.95 0.09
C ALA A 296 4.85 11.08 0.94
N VAL A 297 4.59 12.21 0.30
CA VAL A 297 3.86 13.36 0.83
C VAL A 297 2.50 13.41 0.11
N PRO A 298 1.44 12.79 0.67
CA PRO A 298 0.21 12.48 -0.06
C PRO A 298 -0.46 13.68 -0.75
N ASN A 299 -0.54 14.81 -0.08
CA ASN A 299 -1.14 16.03 -0.64
C ASN A 299 -0.39 16.62 -1.85
N GLU A 300 0.87 16.26 -2.04
CA GLU A 300 1.68 16.64 -3.20
C GLU A 300 1.73 15.53 -4.25
N ASP A 301 1.99 14.30 -3.78
CA ASP A 301 2.25 13.16 -4.64
C ASP A 301 0.99 12.64 -5.33
N ILE A 302 -0.14 12.57 -4.62
CA ILE A 302 -1.39 12.07 -5.21
C ILE A 302 -1.81 12.93 -6.41
N PRO A 303 -1.97 14.26 -6.30
CA PRO A 303 -2.32 15.08 -7.45
C PRO A 303 -1.25 15.07 -8.55
N ARG A 304 0.04 14.97 -8.18
CA ARG A 304 1.15 14.89 -9.14
C ARG A 304 1.09 13.62 -9.96
N TYR A 305 0.88 12.47 -9.34
CA TYR A 305 0.79 11.18 -10.03
C TYR A 305 -0.50 11.07 -10.84
N MET A 306 -1.63 11.56 -10.35
CA MET A 306 -2.88 11.61 -11.13
C MET A 306 -2.71 12.42 -12.44
N ARG A 307 -2.06 13.59 -12.37
CA ARG A 307 -1.74 14.38 -13.57
C ARG A 307 -0.79 13.64 -14.51
N LEU A 308 0.24 12.97 -13.98
CA LEU A 308 1.19 12.19 -14.77
C LEU A 308 0.47 11.07 -15.54
N PHE A 309 -0.39 10.32 -14.86
CA PHE A 309 -1.11 9.22 -15.48
C PHE A 309 -2.10 9.69 -16.54
N LYS A 310 -2.82 10.78 -16.29
CA LYS A 310 -3.68 11.43 -17.27
C LYS A 310 -2.88 11.88 -18.51
N ALA A 311 -1.74 12.54 -18.32
CA ALA A 311 -0.88 13.05 -19.40
C ALA A 311 -0.21 11.94 -20.23
N ARG A 312 0.07 10.78 -19.62
CA ARG A 312 0.70 9.63 -20.30
C ARG A 312 -0.30 8.56 -20.74
N SER A 313 -1.60 8.79 -20.54
CA SER A 313 -2.67 7.80 -20.80
C SER A 313 -2.41 6.45 -20.15
N ILE A 314 -1.88 6.47 -18.90
CA ILE A 314 -1.60 5.25 -18.13
C ILE A 314 -2.88 4.84 -17.43
N ASP A 315 -3.35 3.63 -17.74
CA ASP A 315 -4.51 3.03 -17.08
C ASP A 315 -4.11 2.21 -15.86
N LEU A 316 -4.26 2.80 -14.67
CA LEU A 316 -4.08 2.09 -13.40
C LEU A 316 -5.20 1.07 -13.11
N GLY A 317 -6.33 1.17 -13.81
CA GLY A 317 -7.43 0.21 -13.68
C GLY A 317 -6.99 -1.21 -13.98
N THR A 318 -5.99 -1.37 -14.85
CA THR A 318 -5.38 -2.67 -15.18
C THR A 318 -4.73 -3.37 -13.98
N LEU A 319 -4.37 -2.63 -12.92
CA LEU A 319 -3.88 -3.20 -11.66
C LEU A 319 -5.00 -3.82 -10.82
N ILE A 320 -6.25 -3.39 -11.01
CA ILE A 320 -7.39 -3.88 -10.25
C ILE A 320 -7.94 -5.12 -10.95
N THR A 321 -7.61 -6.28 -10.41
CA THR A 321 -8.00 -7.57 -10.99
C THR A 321 -9.27 -8.13 -10.36
N HIS A 322 -9.60 -7.72 -9.15
CA HIS A 322 -10.77 -8.19 -8.41
C HIS A 322 -11.48 -7.03 -7.72
N THR A 323 -12.81 -7.10 -7.71
CA THR A 323 -13.68 -6.20 -6.94
C THR A 323 -14.66 -7.05 -6.17
N VAL A 324 -14.79 -6.83 -4.87
CA VAL A 324 -15.64 -7.60 -3.97
C VAL A 324 -16.49 -6.68 -3.11
N GLY A 325 -17.64 -7.14 -2.62
CA GLY A 325 -18.37 -6.42 -1.58
C GLY A 325 -17.70 -6.57 -0.21
N LEU A 326 -18.03 -5.69 0.73
CA LEU A 326 -17.47 -5.76 2.10
C LEU A 326 -17.76 -7.10 2.78
N LYS A 327 -18.91 -7.72 2.50
CA LYS A 327 -19.30 -9.02 3.06
C LYS A 327 -18.40 -10.17 2.58
N ASP A 328 -17.75 -10.00 1.43
CA ASP A 328 -16.89 -11.00 0.81
C ASP A 328 -15.40 -10.81 1.16
N VAL A 329 -15.08 -9.88 2.07
CA VAL A 329 -13.72 -9.50 2.42
C VAL A 329 -12.85 -10.69 2.87
N ASN A 330 -13.43 -11.64 3.61
CA ASN A 330 -12.72 -12.83 4.07
C ASN A 330 -12.34 -13.77 2.93
N SER A 331 -13.22 -13.94 1.93
CA SER A 331 -12.92 -14.72 0.72
C SER A 331 -11.81 -14.07 -0.08
N ALA A 332 -11.87 -12.74 -0.26
CA ALA A 332 -10.81 -11.98 -0.94
C ALA A 332 -9.45 -12.12 -0.23
N ILE A 333 -9.42 -12.05 1.11
CA ILE A 333 -8.20 -12.26 1.91
C ILE A 333 -7.64 -13.67 1.69
N ALA A 334 -8.50 -14.70 1.65
CA ALA A 334 -8.07 -16.09 1.40
C ALA A 334 -7.48 -16.26 -0.02
N ASP A 335 -8.05 -15.64 -1.04
CA ASP A 335 -7.56 -15.67 -2.42
C ASP A 335 -6.21 -14.94 -2.56
N ILE A 336 -6.03 -13.81 -1.87
CA ILE A 336 -4.75 -13.11 -1.83
C ILE A 336 -3.67 -13.97 -1.16
N ARG A 337 -3.98 -14.62 -0.03
CA ARG A 337 -3.07 -15.53 0.68
C ARG A 337 -2.63 -16.72 -0.16
N SER A 338 -3.55 -17.30 -0.92
CA SER A 338 -3.26 -18.45 -1.79
C SER A 338 -2.53 -18.07 -3.08
N GLY A 339 -2.27 -16.77 -3.31
CA GLY A 339 -1.61 -16.28 -4.51
C GLY A 339 -2.49 -16.23 -5.76
N LYS A 340 -3.77 -16.57 -5.65
CA LYS A 340 -4.74 -16.54 -6.78
C LYS A 340 -5.02 -15.12 -7.28
N THR A 341 -4.76 -14.09 -6.47
CA THR A 341 -4.96 -12.71 -6.86
C THR A 341 -3.64 -12.12 -7.36
N ALA A 342 -3.55 -11.90 -8.66
CA ALA A 342 -2.53 -11.03 -9.25
C ALA A 342 -3.04 -9.57 -9.20
N GLY A 343 -2.16 -8.60 -8.96
CA GLY A 343 -2.55 -7.18 -8.91
C GLY A 343 -3.20 -6.78 -7.59
N ARG A 344 -4.32 -6.03 -7.69
CA ARG A 344 -5.03 -5.46 -6.52
C ARG A 344 -6.47 -5.96 -6.45
N CYS A 345 -6.87 -6.29 -5.24
CA CYS A 345 -8.28 -6.50 -4.90
C CYS A 345 -8.82 -5.23 -4.23
N VAL A 346 -9.99 -4.78 -4.66
CA VAL A 346 -10.66 -3.58 -4.14
C VAL A 346 -12.01 -3.98 -3.58
N ILE A 347 -12.33 -3.48 -2.39
CA ILE A 347 -13.64 -3.58 -1.76
C ILE A 347 -14.49 -2.44 -2.30
N GLU A 348 -15.64 -2.75 -2.87
CA GLU A 348 -16.69 -1.80 -3.20
C GLU A 348 -17.61 -1.65 -2.00
N LEU A 349 -17.81 -0.42 -1.59
CA LEU A 349 -18.62 -0.09 -0.42
C LEU A 349 -19.96 0.48 -0.89
N PRO A 350 -21.08 -0.11 -0.46
CA PRO A 350 -22.39 0.32 -0.93
C PRO A 350 -22.68 1.76 -0.53
N ALA A 351 -23.37 2.46 -1.44
CA ALA A 351 -23.77 3.85 -1.31
C ALA A 351 -24.74 4.08 -0.11
#